data_7fdb502dd8fe2d96654336e901d730d1
#
_entry.id   7fdb502dd8fe2d96654336e901d730d1
#
_cell.length_a   1.000
_cell.length_b   1.000
_cell.length_c   1.000
_cell.angle_alpha   90.00
_cell.angle_beta   90.00
_cell.angle_gamma   90.00
#
_symmetry.space_group_name_H-M   'P 1'
#
loop_
_entity.id
_entity.type
_entity.pdbx_description
1 polymer ?
#
loop_
_entity_poly.entity_id
_entity_poly.type
_entity_poly.pdbx_seq_one_letter_code
_entity_poly.pdbx_strand_id
1 'polypeptide(L)'
;MDGLTCSLTYEGGELVSAETRGNGLVGENILHNVKVLPSIPKKIPYLKKLTIDGEIICTYKDFENFSEIYSTPRNFASGSIRLLDSKECSKRKLTFVAWDVITPFYDDYQEIDFLSEKLRNLRNMSFTVVPFIRATMKEVSHVESFISDIQWMAEECSYPIDGAVFKFNDCAYGRSLGETEHHFKNALAYKFYDDVFLTSLLDIEWTMGRTGALTPVAVFTPVNIDGTEVNRASL
;
A
#
# COMPACT_ATOMS: atom_id res chain seq x y z
N MET A 1 2.69 -0.84 4.57
CA MET A 1 1.29 -1.30 4.68
C MET A 1 1.15 -2.51 3.79
N ASP A 2 0.47 -3.53 4.26
CA ASP A 2 0.27 -4.78 3.52
C ASP A 2 -1.22 -4.94 3.14
N GLY A 3 -1.54 -4.60 1.91
CA GLY A 3 -2.89 -4.55 1.38
C GLY A 3 -2.93 -4.51 -0.14
N LEU A 4 -3.83 -3.71 -0.69
CA LEU A 4 -3.96 -3.46 -2.13
C LEU A 4 -3.78 -1.97 -2.41
N THR A 5 -2.76 -1.62 -3.18
CA THR A 5 -2.51 -0.24 -3.60
C THR A 5 -3.65 0.29 -4.46
N CYS A 6 -4.14 1.46 -4.12
CA CYS A 6 -5.25 2.13 -4.79
C CYS A 6 -4.99 3.62 -4.93
N SER A 7 -5.31 4.19 -6.10
CA SER A 7 -5.32 5.62 -6.36
C SER A 7 -6.76 6.13 -6.37
N LEU A 8 -7.02 7.18 -5.59
CA LEU A 8 -8.32 7.88 -5.54
C LEU A 8 -8.19 9.23 -6.24
N THR A 9 -9.09 9.53 -7.15
CA THR A 9 -9.13 10.85 -7.81
C THR A 9 -10.41 11.59 -7.46
N TYR A 10 -10.23 12.83 -7.01
CA TYR A 10 -11.29 13.81 -6.74
C TYR A 10 -11.23 14.93 -7.76
N GLU A 11 -12.40 15.41 -8.20
CA GLU A 11 -12.57 16.61 -9.04
C GLU A 11 -13.79 17.38 -8.57
N GLY A 12 -13.65 18.69 -8.41
CA GLY A 12 -14.74 19.53 -7.85
C GLY A 12 -15.17 19.12 -6.44
N GLY A 13 -14.28 18.49 -5.69
CA GLY A 13 -14.56 17.95 -4.35
C GLY A 13 -15.26 16.60 -4.31
N GLU A 14 -15.64 16.03 -5.45
CA GLU A 14 -16.31 14.72 -5.55
C GLU A 14 -15.32 13.61 -5.92
N LEU A 15 -15.52 12.41 -5.35
CA LEU A 15 -14.76 11.21 -5.73
C LEU A 15 -15.23 10.72 -7.11
N VAL A 16 -14.39 10.85 -8.13
CA VAL A 16 -14.70 10.53 -9.53
C VAL A 16 -14.06 9.23 -10.03
N SER A 17 -12.90 8.84 -9.49
CA SER A 17 -12.22 7.58 -9.85
C SER A 17 -11.58 6.91 -8.65
N ALA A 18 -11.52 5.57 -8.70
CA ALA A 18 -10.73 4.73 -7.81
C ALA A 18 -10.21 3.53 -8.60
N GLU A 19 -8.89 3.37 -8.64
CA GLU A 19 -8.23 2.38 -9.47
C GLU A 19 -7.13 1.65 -8.68
N THR A 20 -7.02 0.35 -8.88
CA THR A 20 -5.89 -0.41 -8.34
C THR A 20 -4.63 -0.10 -9.13
N ARG A 21 -3.46 -0.30 -8.53
CA ARG A 21 -2.18 -0.09 -9.23
C ARG A 21 -1.99 -1.04 -10.44
N GLY A 22 -2.63 -2.21 -10.42
CA GLY A 22 -2.49 -3.22 -11.47
C GLY A 22 -1.02 -3.58 -11.74
N ASN A 23 -0.65 -3.60 -13.03
CA ASN A 23 0.72 -3.83 -13.50
C ASN A 23 1.53 -2.52 -13.70
N GLY A 24 1.04 -1.40 -13.18
CA GLY A 24 1.63 -0.08 -13.37
C GLY A 24 1.14 0.67 -14.62
N LEU A 25 0.52 -0.01 -15.58
CA LEU A 25 -0.04 0.57 -16.81
C LEU A 25 -1.56 0.47 -16.86
N VAL A 26 -2.12 -0.62 -16.35
CA VAL A 26 -3.56 -0.88 -16.36
C VAL A 26 -3.98 -1.33 -14.96
N GLY A 27 -4.85 -0.56 -14.33
CA GLY A 27 -5.49 -0.86 -13.06
C GLY A 27 -6.96 -1.26 -13.24
N GLU A 28 -7.52 -1.91 -12.23
CA GLU A 28 -8.95 -2.24 -12.20
C GLU A 28 -9.72 -1.07 -11.59
N ASN A 29 -10.85 -0.71 -12.20
CA ASN A 29 -11.77 0.27 -11.63
C ASN A 29 -12.56 -0.36 -10.49
N ILE A 30 -12.35 0.17 -9.27
CA ILE A 30 -13.00 -0.29 -8.04
C ILE A 30 -13.88 0.79 -7.39
N LEU A 31 -14.22 1.84 -8.13
CA LEU A 31 -14.95 3.00 -7.62
C LEU A 31 -16.28 2.62 -6.93
N HIS A 32 -16.98 1.63 -7.48
CA HIS A 32 -18.26 1.17 -6.93
C HIS A 32 -18.13 0.63 -5.50
N ASN A 33 -17.03 -0.08 -5.20
CA ASN A 33 -16.75 -0.60 -3.87
C ASN A 33 -16.12 0.46 -2.97
N VAL A 34 -15.22 1.28 -3.50
CA VAL A 34 -14.60 2.39 -2.73
C VAL A 34 -15.66 3.35 -2.20
N LYS A 35 -16.72 3.64 -2.96
CA LYS A 35 -17.82 4.53 -2.53
C LYS A 35 -18.61 4.02 -1.30
N VAL A 36 -18.53 2.75 -0.96
CA VAL A 36 -19.21 2.20 0.23
C VAL A 36 -18.30 2.08 1.44
N LEU A 37 -16.98 2.35 1.30
CA LEU A 37 -16.04 2.32 2.42
C LEU A 37 -16.20 3.56 3.30
N PRO A 38 -16.44 3.40 4.62
CA PRO A 38 -16.58 4.54 5.54
C PRO A 38 -15.30 5.36 5.72
N SER A 39 -14.14 4.74 5.51
CA SER A 39 -12.82 5.37 5.64
C SER A 39 -12.49 6.36 4.51
N ILE A 40 -13.32 6.42 3.46
CA ILE A 40 -13.09 7.28 2.29
C ILE A 40 -14.16 8.36 2.22
N PRO A 41 -13.79 9.65 2.38
CA PRO A 41 -14.72 10.76 2.19
C PRO A 41 -15.28 10.79 0.76
N LYS A 42 -16.61 10.83 0.61
CA LYS A 42 -17.24 10.93 -0.71
C LYS A 42 -17.10 12.32 -1.29
N LYS A 43 -16.99 13.33 -0.41
CA LYS A 43 -16.79 14.74 -0.73
C LYS A 43 -15.70 15.33 0.14
N ILE A 44 -14.88 16.18 -0.46
CA ILE A 44 -13.81 16.91 0.21
C ILE A 44 -13.94 18.42 -0.08
N PRO A 45 -13.43 19.31 0.79
CA PRO A 45 -13.51 20.75 0.56
C PRO A 45 -12.59 21.25 -0.57
N TYR A 46 -11.63 20.45 -1.02
CA TYR A 46 -10.67 20.80 -2.07
C TYR A 46 -11.28 20.60 -3.46
N LEU A 47 -11.45 21.72 -4.21
CA LEU A 47 -12.18 21.72 -5.49
C LEU A 47 -11.33 21.45 -6.73
N LYS A 48 -10.00 21.60 -6.63
CA LYS A 48 -9.10 21.26 -7.75
C LYS A 48 -8.97 19.74 -7.85
N LYS A 49 -8.41 19.25 -8.94
CA LYS A 49 -8.10 17.83 -9.09
C LYS A 49 -7.09 17.37 -8.03
N LEU A 50 -7.40 16.30 -7.33
CA LEU A 50 -6.57 15.70 -6.30
C LEU A 50 -6.52 14.18 -6.51
N THR A 51 -5.32 13.65 -6.75
CA THR A 51 -5.07 12.20 -6.82
C THR A 51 -4.25 11.78 -5.62
N ILE A 52 -4.78 10.84 -4.86
CA ILE A 52 -4.23 10.34 -3.59
C ILE A 52 -3.92 8.88 -3.75
N ASP A 53 -2.67 8.50 -3.51
CA ASP A 53 -2.26 7.11 -3.42
C ASP A 53 -2.33 6.62 -1.98
N GLY A 54 -2.79 5.40 -1.83
CA GLY A 54 -2.94 4.75 -0.54
C GLY A 54 -3.04 3.23 -0.66
N GLU A 55 -3.27 2.61 0.47
CA GLU A 55 -3.44 1.17 0.58
C GLU A 55 -4.81 0.85 1.15
N ILE A 56 -5.53 -0.06 0.51
CA ILE A 56 -6.75 -0.65 1.06
C ILE A 56 -6.32 -1.86 1.88
N ILE A 57 -6.58 -1.80 3.17
CA ILE A 57 -6.21 -2.84 4.13
C ILE A 57 -7.43 -3.38 4.87
N CYS A 58 -7.29 -4.57 5.45
CA CYS A 58 -8.09 -5.03 6.58
C CYS A 58 -7.20 -5.00 7.83
N THR A 59 -7.65 -4.37 8.92
CA THR A 59 -6.89 -4.41 10.18
C THR A 59 -6.84 -5.82 10.74
N TYR A 60 -5.82 -6.19 11.51
CA TYR A 60 -5.77 -7.50 12.17
C TYR A 60 -7.01 -7.74 13.02
N LYS A 61 -7.48 -6.72 13.74
CA LYS A 61 -8.69 -6.78 14.58
C LYS A 61 -9.97 -7.10 13.79
N ASP A 62 -10.13 -6.50 12.61
CA ASP A 62 -11.31 -6.75 11.77
C ASP A 62 -11.18 -8.08 11.03
N PHE A 63 -9.95 -8.52 10.73
CA PHE A 63 -9.65 -9.78 10.05
C PHE A 63 -9.94 -11.01 10.91
N GLU A 64 -9.90 -10.92 12.23
CA GLU A 64 -10.18 -12.05 13.15
C GLU A 64 -11.48 -12.79 12.79
N ASN A 65 -12.49 -12.07 12.32
CA ASN A 65 -13.78 -12.66 11.92
C ASN A 65 -13.74 -13.44 10.59
N PHE A 66 -12.63 -13.38 9.87
CA PHE A 66 -12.48 -13.95 8.52
C PHE A 66 -11.27 -14.88 8.41
N SER A 67 -10.50 -15.06 9.47
CA SER A 67 -9.27 -15.85 9.52
C SER A 67 -9.45 -17.34 9.20
N GLU A 68 -10.65 -17.88 9.37
CA GLU A 68 -10.98 -19.26 9.00
C GLU A 68 -11.13 -19.46 7.48
N ILE A 69 -11.40 -18.38 6.73
CA ILE A 69 -11.71 -18.43 5.30
C ILE A 69 -10.55 -17.89 4.45
N TYR A 70 -9.82 -16.92 4.98
CA TYR A 70 -8.72 -16.26 4.29
C TYR A 70 -7.41 -16.42 5.05
N SER A 71 -6.33 -16.64 4.34
CA SER A 71 -4.99 -16.88 4.93
C SER A 71 -4.37 -15.61 5.51
N THR A 72 -4.58 -14.44 4.89
CA THR A 72 -3.97 -13.17 5.32
C THR A 72 -4.93 -11.98 5.19
N PRO A 73 -4.75 -10.91 6.00
CA PRO A 73 -5.49 -9.65 5.84
C PRO A 73 -5.37 -9.06 4.42
N ARG A 74 -4.20 -9.18 3.79
CA ARG A 74 -3.95 -8.72 2.42
C ARG A 74 -4.82 -9.46 1.40
N ASN A 75 -4.85 -10.80 1.46
CA ASN A 75 -5.67 -11.61 0.55
C ASN A 75 -7.15 -11.31 0.73
N PHE A 76 -7.59 -11.12 1.97
CA PHE A 76 -8.95 -10.72 2.29
C PHE A 76 -9.29 -9.33 1.72
N ALA A 77 -8.45 -8.32 1.94
CA ALA A 77 -8.66 -6.96 1.44
C ALA A 77 -8.72 -6.95 -0.10
N SER A 78 -7.74 -7.60 -0.74
CA SER A 78 -7.64 -7.68 -2.19
C SER A 78 -8.85 -8.39 -2.84
N GLY A 79 -9.32 -9.49 -2.27
CA GLY A 79 -10.52 -10.18 -2.74
C GLY A 79 -11.80 -9.39 -2.47
N SER A 80 -11.90 -8.75 -1.31
CA SER A 80 -13.10 -8.04 -0.89
C SER A 80 -13.36 -6.76 -1.70
N ILE A 81 -12.32 -6.01 -2.05
CA ILE A 81 -12.48 -4.76 -2.82
C ILE A 81 -12.87 -5.02 -4.29
N ARG A 82 -12.68 -6.23 -4.79
CA ARG A 82 -13.03 -6.66 -6.15
C ARG A 82 -14.42 -7.33 -6.25
N LEU A 83 -15.18 -7.40 -5.16
CA LEU A 83 -16.52 -7.96 -5.18
C LEU A 83 -17.42 -7.19 -6.15
N LEU A 84 -18.27 -7.91 -6.89
CA LEU A 84 -19.23 -7.31 -7.82
C LEU A 84 -20.35 -6.58 -7.07
N ASP A 85 -20.73 -7.08 -5.89
CA ASP A 85 -21.78 -6.47 -5.06
C ASP A 85 -21.16 -5.58 -3.99
N SER A 86 -21.36 -4.27 -4.14
CA SER A 86 -20.89 -3.27 -3.18
C SER A 86 -21.50 -3.42 -1.78
N LYS A 87 -22.73 -3.99 -1.67
CA LYS A 87 -23.35 -4.24 -0.36
C LYS A 87 -22.58 -5.32 0.41
N GLU A 88 -22.09 -6.33 -0.27
CA GLU A 88 -21.23 -7.35 0.35
C GLU A 88 -19.86 -6.74 0.71
N CYS A 89 -19.28 -5.91 -0.17
CA CYS A 89 -18.05 -5.20 0.13
C CYS A 89 -18.17 -4.31 1.38
N SER A 90 -19.28 -3.60 1.54
CA SER A 90 -19.50 -2.71 2.70
C SER A 90 -19.47 -3.41 4.06
N LYS A 91 -19.74 -4.72 4.10
CA LYS A 91 -19.68 -5.54 5.32
C LYS A 91 -18.26 -5.96 5.71
N ARG A 92 -17.30 -5.77 4.80
CA ARG A 92 -15.93 -6.30 4.94
C ARG A 92 -14.99 -5.40 5.76
N LYS A 93 -15.46 -4.22 6.22
CA LYS A 93 -14.70 -3.30 7.07
C LYS A 93 -13.28 -2.97 6.56
N LEU A 94 -13.16 -2.69 5.27
CA LEU A 94 -11.90 -2.27 4.69
C LEU A 94 -11.58 -0.82 5.04
N THR A 95 -10.30 -0.53 5.19
CA THR A 95 -9.80 0.82 5.47
C THR A 95 -8.84 1.26 4.37
N PHE A 96 -9.04 2.47 3.84
CA PHE A 96 -8.06 3.12 2.97
C PHE A 96 -7.12 3.96 3.82
N VAL A 97 -5.81 3.76 3.65
CA VAL A 97 -4.74 4.49 4.34
C VAL A 97 -3.91 5.23 3.31
N ALA A 98 -4.03 6.55 3.25
CA ALA A 98 -3.31 7.40 2.31
C ALA A 98 -1.83 7.50 2.68
N TRP A 99 -0.94 7.45 1.67
CA TRP A 99 0.51 7.57 1.88
C TRP A 99 1.20 8.54 0.91
N ASP A 100 0.53 9.01 -0.16
CA ASP A 100 1.06 10.04 -1.07
C ASP A 100 -0.04 10.86 -1.71
N VAL A 101 0.34 12.00 -2.29
CA VAL A 101 -0.49 12.85 -3.15
C VAL A 101 0.28 13.10 -4.45
N ILE A 102 -0.26 12.57 -5.54
CA ILE A 102 0.42 12.52 -6.85
C ILE A 102 0.27 13.83 -7.63
N THR A 103 -0.93 14.44 -7.57
CA THR A 103 -1.17 15.74 -8.22
C THR A 103 -0.60 16.89 -7.41
N PRO A 104 -0.35 18.06 -8.04
CA PRO A 104 -0.10 19.30 -7.30
C PRO A 104 -1.21 19.55 -6.27
N PHE A 105 -0.83 19.86 -5.04
CA PHE A 105 -1.74 20.10 -3.93
C PHE A 105 -1.48 21.50 -3.37
N TYR A 106 -2.50 22.34 -3.27
CA TYR A 106 -2.36 23.73 -2.92
C TYR A 106 -3.09 24.05 -1.61
N ASP A 107 -2.44 24.85 -0.77
CA ASP A 107 -3.07 25.56 0.33
C ASP A 107 -3.26 27.00 -0.13
N ASP A 108 -4.52 27.47 -0.23
CA ASP A 108 -4.91 28.68 -0.93
C ASP A 108 -4.37 28.72 -2.37
N TYR A 109 -3.30 29.46 -2.63
CA TYR A 109 -2.66 29.61 -3.96
C TYR A 109 -1.24 29.04 -4.01
N GLN A 110 -0.71 28.55 -2.88
CA GLN A 110 0.67 28.05 -2.77
C GLN A 110 0.70 26.53 -2.82
N GLU A 111 1.55 25.96 -3.68
CA GLU A 111 1.73 24.51 -3.71
C GLU A 111 2.40 24.03 -2.41
N ILE A 112 1.88 22.95 -1.85
CA ILE A 112 2.43 22.30 -0.68
C ILE A 112 3.62 21.45 -1.11
N ASP A 113 4.82 21.87 -0.74
CA ASP A 113 6.08 21.24 -1.16
C ASP A 113 6.49 20.04 -0.29
N PHE A 114 5.95 19.91 0.92
CA PHE A 114 6.34 18.87 1.86
C PHE A 114 5.30 17.76 1.97
N LEU A 115 5.75 16.49 1.81
CA LEU A 115 4.87 15.33 1.93
C LEU A 115 4.17 15.26 3.29
N SER A 116 4.88 15.55 4.37
CA SER A 116 4.29 15.57 5.72
C SER A 116 3.15 16.60 5.87
N GLU A 117 3.19 17.70 5.13
CA GLU A 117 2.13 18.70 5.11
C GLU A 117 0.96 18.25 4.24
N LYS A 118 1.23 17.63 3.09
CA LYS A 118 0.19 16.99 2.26
C LYS A 118 -0.60 15.96 3.07
N LEU A 119 0.09 15.06 3.78
CA LEU A 119 -0.55 14.05 4.63
C LEU A 119 -1.35 14.68 5.78
N ARG A 120 -0.84 15.77 6.39
CA ARG A 120 -1.58 16.50 7.43
C ARG A 120 -2.87 17.13 6.87
N ASN A 121 -2.81 17.72 5.67
CA ASN A 121 -4.00 18.27 5.00
C ASN A 121 -5.01 17.17 4.64
N LEU A 122 -4.55 15.99 4.19
CA LEU A 122 -5.45 14.84 3.99
C LEU A 122 -6.16 14.44 5.29
N ARG A 123 -5.43 14.40 6.42
CA ARG A 123 -6.02 14.11 7.74
C ARG A 123 -7.09 15.14 8.12
N ASN A 124 -6.86 16.43 7.85
CA ASN A 124 -7.85 17.50 8.07
C ASN A 124 -9.11 17.34 7.19
N MET A 125 -8.97 16.67 6.03
CA MET A 125 -10.09 16.31 5.16
C MET A 125 -10.70 14.93 5.50
N SER A 126 -10.41 14.37 6.69
CA SER A 126 -10.94 13.11 7.22
C SER A 126 -10.41 11.85 6.54
N PHE A 127 -9.28 11.90 5.87
CA PHE A 127 -8.60 10.67 5.45
C PHE A 127 -7.80 10.06 6.60
N THR A 128 -7.81 8.74 6.66
CA THR A 128 -6.79 8.00 7.41
C THR A 128 -5.48 8.08 6.64
N VAL A 129 -4.39 8.45 7.30
CA VAL A 129 -3.07 8.54 6.68
C VAL A 129 -2.10 7.57 7.35
N VAL A 130 -1.12 7.10 6.59
CA VAL A 130 -0.06 6.23 7.10
C VAL A 130 0.62 6.85 8.33
N PRO A 131 0.95 6.07 9.37
CA PRO A 131 1.82 6.55 10.42
C PRO A 131 3.16 7.01 9.84
N PHE A 132 3.64 8.17 10.25
CA PHE A 132 4.93 8.69 9.79
C PHE A 132 5.65 9.48 10.86
N ILE A 133 6.98 9.45 10.78
CA ILE A 133 7.88 10.25 11.60
C ILE A 133 8.66 11.16 10.66
N ARG A 134 8.80 12.43 11.05
CA ARG A 134 9.67 13.37 10.35
C ARG A 134 11.00 13.46 11.07
N ALA A 135 12.06 13.14 10.36
CA ALA A 135 13.43 13.22 10.87
C ALA A 135 14.30 14.07 9.94
N THR A 136 15.41 14.58 10.47
CA THR A 136 16.45 15.30 9.73
C THR A 136 17.69 14.42 9.57
N MET A 137 18.58 14.76 8.64
CA MET A 137 19.85 14.05 8.45
C MET A 137 20.74 14.03 9.71
N LYS A 138 20.54 14.96 10.65
CA LYS A 138 21.26 14.97 11.94
C LYS A 138 20.82 13.83 12.87
N GLU A 139 19.65 13.26 12.62
CA GLU A 139 19.03 12.22 13.44
C GLU A 139 19.17 10.82 12.81
N VAL A 140 20.01 10.69 11.77
CA VAL A 140 20.20 9.39 11.07
C VAL A 140 20.72 8.28 12.00
N SER A 141 21.44 8.61 13.07
CA SER A 141 21.86 7.65 14.10
C SER A 141 20.70 7.04 14.89
N HIS A 142 19.48 7.60 14.81
CA HIS A 142 18.29 7.12 15.49
C HIS A 142 17.36 6.32 14.58
N VAL A 143 17.82 5.91 13.40
CA VAL A 143 17.00 5.18 12.40
C VAL A 143 16.34 3.93 13.00
N GLU A 144 17.04 3.15 13.80
CA GLU A 144 16.50 1.94 14.43
C GLU A 144 15.36 2.27 15.41
N SER A 145 15.47 3.37 16.17
CA SER A 145 14.38 3.79 17.05
C SER A 145 13.16 4.26 16.25
N PHE A 146 13.35 4.97 15.13
CA PHE A 146 12.25 5.37 14.27
C PHE A 146 11.53 4.17 13.64
N ILE A 147 12.26 3.12 13.27
CA ILE A 147 11.67 1.87 12.78
C ILE A 147 10.80 1.24 13.88
N SER A 148 11.32 1.15 15.11
CA SER A 148 10.59 0.61 16.26
C SER A 148 9.34 1.44 16.58
N ASP A 149 9.43 2.76 16.51
CA ASP A 149 8.30 3.66 16.74
C ASP A 149 7.21 3.48 15.67
N ILE A 150 7.59 3.30 14.39
CA ILE A 150 6.63 3.02 13.31
C ILE A 150 5.96 1.65 13.51
N GLN A 151 6.70 0.63 13.94
CA GLN A 151 6.13 -0.69 14.26
C GLN A 151 5.11 -0.57 15.40
N TRP A 152 5.48 0.10 16.49
CA TRP A 152 4.58 0.33 17.61
C TRP A 152 3.30 1.10 17.20
N MET A 153 3.44 2.18 16.40
CA MET A 153 2.27 2.93 15.89
C MET A 153 1.34 2.06 15.04
N ALA A 154 1.90 1.15 14.24
CA ALA A 154 1.11 0.25 13.41
C ALA A 154 0.39 -0.81 14.25
N GLU A 155 1.06 -1.36 15.27
CA GLU A 155 0.48 -2.31 16.24
C GLU A 155 -0.71 -1.69 16.99
N GLU A 156 -0.56 -0.46 17.51
CA GLU A 156 -1.64 0.27 18.17
C GLU A 156 -2.87 0.46 17.27
N CYS A 157 -2.64 0.63 15.96
CA CYS A 157 -3.70 0.75 14.96
C CYS A 157 -4.19 -0.62 14.45
N SER A 158 -3.56 -1.72 14.84
CA SER A 158 -3.78 -3.07 14.29
C SER A 158 -3.58 -3.15 12.78
N TYR A 159 -2.65 -2.35 12.24
CA TYR A 159 -2.37 -2.31 10.81
C TYR A 159 -1.41 -3.43 10.38
N PRO A 160 -1.70 -4.16 9.30
CA PRO A 160 -0.76 -5.08 8.71
C PRO A 160 0.36 -4.28 8.02
N ILE A 161 1.59 -4.45 8.46
CA ILE A 161 2.78 -3.83 7.87
C ILE A 161 3.87 -4.89 7.64
N ASP A 162 4.60 -4.72 6.55
CA ASP A 162 5.70 -5.59 6.13
C ASP A 162 7.04 -4.85 6.02
N GLY A 163 7.03 -3.56 6.34
CA GLY A 163 8.22 -2.72 6.27
C GLY A 163 7.94 -1.24 6.50
N ALA A 164 8.99 -0.44 6.46
CA ALA A 164 8.95 1.01 6.50
C ALA A 164 9.52 1.61 5.21
N VAL A 165 9.07 2.80 4.83
CA VAL A 165 9.58 3.52 3.66
C VAL A 165 10.20 4.83 4.13
N PHE A 166 11.49 4.98 3.89
CA PHE A 166 12.20 6.25 4.05
C PHE A 166 12.01 7.06 2.77
N LYS A 167 11.45 8.26 2.88
CA LYS A 167 11.14 9.10 1.73
C LYS A 167 11.56 10.54 1.99
N PHE A 168 12.08 11.23 0.96
CA PHE A 168 12.35 12.65 1.09
C PHE A 168 11.05 13.41 1.32
N ASN A 169 11.05 14.24 2.37
CA ASN A 169 9.89 15.05 2.72
C ASN A 169 9.66 16.20 1.72
N ASP A 170 10.75 16.78 1.19
CA ASP A 170 10.71 17.79 0.13
C ASP A 170 10.36 17.12 -1.21
N CYS A 171 9.14 17.39 -1.71
CA CYS A 171 8.62 16.78 -2.93
C CYS A 171 9.34 17.27 -4.18
N ALA A 172 9.78 18.55 -4.22
CA ALA A 172 10.50 19.11 -5.36
C ALA A 172 11.89 18.48 -5.48
N TYR A 173 12.61 18.39 -4.36
CA TYR A 173 13.88 17.69 -4.29
C TYR A 173 13.72 16.22 -4.67
N GLY A 174 12.71 15.53 -4.12
CA GLY A 174 12.44 14.12 -4.45
C GLY A 174 12.24 13.90 -5.96
N ARG A 175 11.47 14.76 -6.62
CA ARG A 175 11.28 14.72 -8.09
C ARG A 175 12.57 14.96 -8.86
N SER A 176 13.46 15.83 -8.37
CA SER A 176 14.73 16.16 -9.03
C SER A 176 15.71 14.98 -9.10
N LEU A 177 15.56 13.97 -8.23
CA LEU A 177 16.39 12.76 -8.23
C LEU A 177 16.08 11.81 -9.40
N GLY A 178 14.93 12.04 -10.08
CA GLY A 178 14.48 11.21 -11.20
C GLY A 178 13.99 9.84 -10.78
N GLU A 179 13.90 8.95 -11.78
CA GLU A 179 13.41 7.58 -11.63
C GLU A 179 14.36 6.58 -12.29
N THR A 180 14.25 5.33 -11.89
CA THR A 180 14.79 4.18 -12.60
C THR A 180 13.68 3.63 -13.52
N GLU A 181 13.95 2.55 -14.27
CA GLU A 181 12.91 1.93 -15.11
C GLU A 181 11.63 1.54 -14.34
N HIS A 182 11.73 1.34 -13.01
CA HIS A 182 10.63 0.81 -12.21
C HIS A 182 10.31 1.60 -10.94
N HIS A 183 11.21 2.49 -10.46
CA HIS A 183 11.06 3.15 -9.16
C HIS A 183 11.58 4.58 -9.16
N PHE A 184 10.91 5.45 -8.41
CA PHE A 184 11.41 6.77 -8.08
C PHE A 184 12.61 6.66 -7.13
N LYS A 185 13.66 7.47 -7.37
CA LYS A 185 14.86 7.53 -6.52
C LYS A 185 14.66 8.31 -5.22
N ASN A 186 13.45 8.77 -4.94
CA ASN A 186 13.11 9.60 -3.79
C ASN A 186 12.75 8.81 -2.53
N ALA A 187 12.79 7.48 -2.59
CA ALA A 187 12.40 6.61 -1.49
C ALA A 187 13.24 5.35 -1.41
N LEU A 188 13.38 4.83 -0.19
CA LEU A 188 14.01 3.55 0.11
C LEU A 188 13.08 2.72 0.98
N ALA A 189 12.73 1.52 0.53
CA ALA A 189 11.96 0.57 1.32
C ALA A 189 12.90 -0.25 2.22
N TYR A 190 12.53 -0.35 3.48
CA TYR A 190 13.14 -1.23 4.46
C TYR A 190 12.12 -2.30 4.82
N LYS A 191 12.38 -3.55 4.48
CA LYS A 191 11.55 -4.69 4.87
C LYS A 191 11.90 -5.12 6.28
N PHE A 192 10.88 -5.41 7.08
CA PHE A 192 11.08 -6.12 8.34
C PHE A 192 11.56 -7.54 8.02
N TYR A 193 12.21 -8.18 8.98
CA TYR A 193 12.73 -9.53 8.75
C TYR A 193 11.59 -10.44 8.31
N ASP A 194 11.76 -11.00 7.13
CA ASP A 194 10.93 -12.12 6.69
C ASP A 194 11.41 -13.38 7.42
N ASP A 195 10.48 -14.19 7.89
CA ASP A 195 10.81 -15.49 8.46
C ASP A 195 11.49 -16.34 7.40
N VAL A 196 12.59 -16.98 7.78
CA VAL A 196 13.32 -17.89 6.90
C VAL A 196 12.82 -19.32 7.12
N PHE A 197 12.22 -19.89 6.10
CA PHE A 197 11.73 -21.26 6.11
C PHE A 197 12.73 -22.19 5.42
N LEU A 198 13.25 -23.15 6.16
CA LEU A 198 14.14 -24.17 5.59
C LEU A 198 13.32 -25.27 4.91
N THR A 199 13.70 -25.62 3.69
CA THR A 199 13.08 -26.71 2.93
C THR A 199 14.13 -27.47 2.11
N SER A 200 13.75 -28.60 1.54
CA SER A 200 14.61 -29.39 0.69
C SER A 200 14.24 -29.21 -0.77
N LEU A 201 15.21 -28.84 -1.61
CA LEU A 201 15.03 -28.77 -3.05
C LEU A 201 14.86 -30.20 -3.60
N LEU A 202 13.78 -30.42 -4.34
CA LEU A 202 13.46 -31.72 -4.95
C LEU A 202 13.82 -31.72 -6.43
N ASP A 203 13.56 -30.62 -7.16
CA ASP A 203 13.81 -30.51 -8.60
C ASP A 203 13.92 -29.06 -9.04
N ILE A 204 14.43 -28.83 -10.25
CA ILE A 204 14.38 -27.52 -10.94
C ILE A 204 13.69 -27.71 -12.30
N GLU A 205 12.48 -27.21 -12.40
CA GLU A 205 11.72 -27.20 -13.64
C GLU A 205 12.02 -25.96 -14.47
N TRP A 206 12.11 -26.10 -15.79
CA TRP A 206 12.29 -25.00 -16.72
C TRP A 206 10.96 -24.70 -17.43
N THR A 207 10.39 -23.53 -17.17
CA THR A 207 9.15 -23.09 -17.80
C THR A 207 9.44 -22.05 -18.87
N MET A 208 8.79 -22.16 -20.03
CA MET A 208 8.93 -21.19 -21.11
C MET A 208 7.71 -20.26 -21.13
N GLY A 209 7.95 -18.96 -20.94
CA GLY A 209 6.94 -17.92 -21.07
C GLY A 209 6.51 -17.70 -22.53
N ARG A 210 5.43 -16.94 -22.74
CA ARG A 210 4.92 -16.59 -24.11
C ARG A 210 5.92 -15.82 -24.96
N THR A 211 6.89 -15.16 -24.35
CA THR A 211 7.97 -14.41 -25.02
C THR A 211 9.18 -15.27 -25.38
N GLY A 212 9.16 -16.60 -25.08
CA GLY A 212 10.28 -17.49 -25.27
C GLY A 212 11.33 -17.44 -24.15
N ALA A 213 11.14 -16.63 -23.12
CA ALA A 213 12.02 -16.60 -21.96
C ALA A 213 11.87 -17.88 -21.15
N LEU A 214 13.01 -18.55 -20.84
CA LEU A 214 13.08 -19.71 -19.96
C LEU A 214 13.30 -19.23 -18.52
N THR A 215 12.42 -19.62 -17.62
CA THR A 215 12.50 -19.30 -16.19
C THR A 215 12.71 -20.59 -15.41
N PRO A 216 13.77 -20.72 -14.62
CA PRO A 216 13.95 -21.84 -13.71
C PRO A 216 12.99 -21.68 -12.52
N VAL A 217 12.34 -22.78 -12.14
CA VAL A 217 11.42 -22.86 -11.00
C VAL A 217 11.90 -23.95 -10.08
N ALA A 218 12.28 -23.59 -8.86
CA ALA A 218 12.58 -24.57 -7.82
C ALA A 218 11.29 -25.28 -7.40
N VAL A 219 11.36 -26.61 -7.33
CA VAL A 219 10.33 -27.46 -6.71
C VAL A 219 10.93 -28.01 -5.41
N PHE A 220 10.24 -27.79 -4.30
CA PHE A 220 10.77 -28.16 -2.98
C PHE A 220 9.69 -28.77 -2.08
N THR A 221 10.12 -29.38 -0.98
CA THR A 221 9.20 -29.91 0.03
C THR A 221 8.27 -28.78 0.50
N PRO A 222 6.93 -28.99 0.49
CA PRO A 222 5.99 -27.95 0.87
C PRO A 222 6.30 -27.33 2.24
N VAL A 223 6.26 -26.01 2.31
CA VAL A 223 6.36 -25.24 3.56
C VAL A 223 5.14 -24.34 3.70
N ASN A 224 4.67 -24.16 4.93
CA ASN A 224 3.59 -23.23 5.21
C ASN A 224 4.19 -21.85 5.50
N ILE A 225 3.86 -20.87 4.67
CA ILE A 225 4.26 -19.46 4.82
C ILE A 225 2.98 -18.64 5.00
N ASP A 226 2.80 -18.09 6.18
CA ASP A 226 1.63 -17.26 6.53
C ASP A 226 0.26 -17.90 6.17
N GLY A 227 0.12 -19.21 6.46
CA GLY A 227 -1.09 -19.97 6.18
C GLY A 227 -1.25 -20.41 4.73
N THR A 228 -0.26 -20.15 3.88
CA THR A 228 -0.22 -20.61 2.48
C THR A 228 0.83 -21.71 2.32
N GLU A 229 0.43 -22.86 1.78
CA GLU A 229 1.37 -23.93 1.43
C GLU A 229 2.10 -23.56 0.12
N VAL A 230 3.41 -23.42 0.20
CA VAL A 230 4.28 -23.05 -0.92
C VAL A 230 5.23 -24.22 -1.18
N ASN A 231 5.33 -24.67 -2.43
CA ASN A 231 6.18 -25.76 -2.87
C ASN A 231 6.96 -25.44 -4.16
N ARG A 232 6.83 -24.23 -4.68
CA ARG A 232 7.50 -23.76 -5.91
C ARG A 232 7.91 -22.29 -5.76
N ALA A 233 9.08 -21.95 -6.29
CA ALA A 233 9.56 -20.57 -6.38
C ALA A 233 10.38 -20.36 -7.65
N SER A 234 10.24 -19.20 -8.28
CA SER A 234 11.13 -18.77 -9.37
C SER A 234 12.54 -18.52 -8.80
N LEU A 235 13.58 -18.94 -9.53
CA LEU A 235 14.98 -18.74 -9.19
C LEU A 235 15.56 -17.54 -9.94
#